data_eb626388c6be949213889deaada2756f
#
_entry.id   eb626388c6be949213889deaada2756f
#
_cell.length_a   1.000
_cell.length_b   1.000
_cell.length_c   1.000
_cell.angle_alpha   90.00
_cell.angle_beta   90.00
_cell.angle_gamma   90.00
#
_symmetry.space_group_name_H-M   'P 1'
#
loop_
_entity.id
_entity.type
_entity.pdbx_description
1 polymer ?
#
loop_
_entity_poly.entity_id
_entity_poly.type
_entity_poly.pdbx_seq_one_letter_code
_entity_poly.pdbx_strand_id
1 'polypeptide(L)'
;MKKHGFVTPRIEAERTSIGDLRVFCSILFPYNPRKAELAEAIFREMSRGHLGKVELYKDLAPRLIKERHCSARTLSQTWQSLLKSGLLSRARRNEPAQLSDKFANRLEMIARYWRERIQEIPKGELA
;
A
#
# COMPACT_ATOMS: atom_id res chain seq x y z
N MET A 1 -22.19 4.78 6.34
CA MET A 1 -21.12 3.79 6.26
C MET A 1 -19.80 4.48 5.95
N LYS A 2 -18.78 4.17 6.71
CA LYS A 2 -17.46 4.74 6.47
C LYS A 2 -16.83 4.12 5.24
N LYS A 3 -16.29 4.96 4.37
CA LYS A 3 -15.49 4.50 3.26
C LYS A 3 -14.10 4.16 3.81
N HIS A 4 -13.52 3.09 3.29
CA HIS A 4 -12.17 2.72 3.69
C HIS A 4 -11.20 3.66 3.03
N GLY A 5 -10.29 4.17 3.84
CA GLY A 5 -9.38 5.19 3.41
C GLY A 5 -8.16 4.66 2.69
N PHE A 6 -7.32 5.59 2.35
CA PHE A 6 -6.00 5.30 1.82
C PHE A 6 -5.14 4.70 2.93
N VAL A 7 -4.03 4.09 2.55
CA VAL A 7 -2.98 3.77 3.52
C VAL A 7 -2.50 5.07 4.14
N THR A 8 -2.03 4.99 5.39
CA THR A 8 -1.57 6.16 6.14
C THR A 8 -0.13 5.95 6.59
N PRO A 9 0.84 6.08 5.66
CA PRO A 9 2.23 5.78 6.00
C PRO A 9 2.74 6.65 7.14
N ARG A 10 3.39 6.02 8.10
CA ARG A 10 4.06 6.71 9.20
C ARG A 10 5.55 6.73 8.92
N ILE A 11 6.07 7.91 8.62
CA ILE A 11 7.47 8.10 8.27
C ILE A 11 8.20 8.74 9.43
N GLU A 12 9.18 8.03 9.97
CA GLU A 12 9.98 8.50 11.09
C GLU A 12 11.30 9.07 10.59
N ALA A 13 11.70 10.21 11.15
CA ALA A 13 12.89 10.94 10.71
C ALA A 13 14.18 10.13 10.83
N GLU A 14 14.29 9.30 11.88
CA GLU A 14 15.48 8.51 12.12
C GLU A 14 15.56 7.23 11.26
N ARG A 15 14.48 6.89 10.59
CA ARG A 15 14.50 5.66 9.79
C ARG A 15 15.23 5.91 8.48
N THR A 16 16.30 5.18 8.26
CA THR A 16 17.11 5.31 7.05
C THR A 16 16.86 4.24 6.00
N SER A 17 16.19 3.14 6.39
CA SER A 17 15.81 2.09 5.45
C SER A 17 14.55 1.40 5.93
N ILE A 18 13.89 0.67 5.04
CA ILE A 18 12.67 -0.06 5.37
C ILE A 18 12.99 -1.52 5.75
N GLY A 19 13.98 -2.10 5.11
CA GLY A 19 14.42 -3.44 5.45
C GLY A 19 13.68 -4.54 4.70
N ASP A 20 12.43 -4.82 5.07
CA ASP A 20 11.69 -5.91 4.44
C ASP A 20 10.21 -5.57 4.26
N LEU A 21 9.50 -6.50 3.61
CA LEU A 21 8.09 -6.31 3.31
C LEU A 21 7.22 -6.17 4.54
N ARG A 22 7.52 -6.91 5.62
CA ARG A 22 6.76 -6.81 6.85
C ARG A 22 6.84 -5.41 7.44
N VAL A 23 8.05 -4.86 7.50
CA VAL A 23 8.27 -3.50 8.00
C VAL A 23 7.56 -2.50 7.10
N PHE A 24 7.66 -2.66 5.79
CA PHE A 24 6.98 -1.79 4.83
C PHE A 24 5.47 -1.76 5.09
N CYS A 25 4.85 -2.94 5.25
CA CYS A 25 3.41 -3.00 5.51
C CYS A 25 3.04 -2.39 6.85
N SER A 26 3.88 -2.52 7.87
CA SER A 26 3.61 -1.90 9.16
C SER A 26 3.70 -0.38 9.09
N ILE A 27 4.52 0.16 8.19
CA ILE A 27 4.57 1.60 7.94
C ILE A 27 3.29 2.07 7.25
N LEU A 28 2.77 1.29 6.30
CA LEU A 28 1.53 1.63 5.59
C LEU A 28 0.31 1.62 6.50
N PHE A 29 0.28 0.71 7.46
CA PHE A 29 -0.85 0.54 8.39
C PHE A 29 -0.38 0.63 9.84
N PRO A 30 0.11 1.81 10.26
CA PRO A 30 0.75 1.94 11.57
C PRO A 30 -0.21 1.75 12.74
N TYR A 31 -1.51 1.93 12.52
CA TYR A 31 -2.50 1.85 13.58
C TYR A 31 -3.37 0.60 13.49
N ASN A 32 -3.04 -0.31 12.59
CA ASN A 32 -3.82 -1.53 12.42
C ASN A 32 -2.91 -2.70 12.03
N PRO A 33 -2.32 -3.37 13.04
CA PRO A 33 -1.40 -4.49 12.77
C PRO A 33 -2.04 -5.60 11.94
N ARG A 34 -3.34 -5.82 12.11
CA ARG A 34 -4.03 -6.87 11.37
C ARG A 34 -4.06 -6.57 9.88
N LYS A 35 -4.34 -5.32 9.51
CA LYS A 35 -4.32 -4.92 8.11
C LYS A 35 -2.91 -4.97 7.55
N ALA A 36 -1.90 -4.64 8.37
CA ALA A 36 -0.51 -4.75 7.94
C ALA A 36 -0.16 -6.20 7.59
N GLU A 37 -0.57 -7.16 8.42
CA GLU A 37 -0.36 -8.58 8.15
C GLU A 37 -1.05 -9.03 6.88
N LEU A 38 -2.29 -8.58 6.69
CA LEU A 38 -3.05 -8.96 5.50
C LEU A 38 -2.48 -8.34 4.23
N ALA A 39 -1.99 -7.09 4.31
CA ALA A 39 -1.30 -6.48 3.19
C ALA A 39 -0.06 -7.25 2.80
N GLU A 40 0.73 -7.66 3.80
CA GLU A 40 1.90 -8.49 3.57
C GLU A 40 1.52 -9.79 2.88
N ALA A 41 0.47 -10.44 3.35
CA ALA A 41 0.00 -11.69 2.77
C ALA A 41 -0.45 -11.51 1.32
N ILE A 42 -1.17 -10.43 1.03
CA ILE A 42 -1.60 -10.10 -0.33
C ILE A 42 -0.39 -9.93 -1.25
N PHE A 43 0.58 -9.11 -0.83
CA PHE A 43 1.77 -8.86 -1.64
C PHE A 43 2.57 -10.14 -1.88
N ARG A 44 2.71 -10.99 -0.86
CA ARG A 44 3.45 -12.24 -1.01
C ARG A 44 2.75 -13.19 -1.98
N GLU A 45 1.43 -13.29 -1.90
CA GLU A 45 0.69 -14.13 -2.83
C GLU A 45 0.81 -13.63 -4.26
N MET A 46 0.73 -12.33 -4.47
CA MET A 46 0.86 -11.76 -5.80
C MET A 46 2.27 -11.90 -6.34
N SER A 47 3.28 -11.79 -5.48
CA SER A 47 4.68 -11.93 -5.88
C SER A 47 5.06 -13.39 -6.12
N ARG A 48 4.40 -14.33 -5.41
CA ARG A 48 4.66 -15.76 -5.57
C ARG A 48 4.16 -16.28 -6.91
N GLY A 49 3.21 -15.60 -7.50
CA GLY A 49 2.67 -16.00 -8.79
C GLY A 49 3.72 -15.90 -9.89
N HIS A 50 3.35 -16.30 -11.07
CA HIS A 50 4.24 -16.20 -12.22
C HIS A 50 4.47 -14.74 -12.56
N LEU A 51 5.64 -14.45 -13.09
CA LEU A 51 5.99 -13.11 -13.53
C LEU A 51 4.91 -12.52 -14.42
N GLY A 52 4.45 -11.33 -14.05
CA GLY A 52 3.40 -10.65 -14.79
C GLY A 52 2.00 -11.16 -14.56
N LYS A 53 1.86 -12.21 -13.76
CA LYS A 53 0.54 -12.75 -13.48
C LYS A 53 -0.19 -11.86 -12.48
N VAL A 54 -1.45 -11.63 -12.78
CA VAL A 54 -2.33 -10.84 -11.92
C VAL A 54 -3.26 -11.76 -11.16
N GLU A 55 -3.81 -11.27 -10.07
CA GLU A 55 -4.71 -12.04 -9.24
C GLU A 55 -6.11 -11.43 -9.25
N LEU A 56 -7.11 -12.30 -9.35
CA LEU A 56 -8.49 -11.91 -9.12
C LEU A 56 -8.76 -11.98 -7.63
N TYR A 57 -9.36 -10.94 -7.09
CA TYR A 57 -9.68 -10.92 -5.67
C TYR A 57 -10.53 -12.11 -5.25
N LYS A 58 -11.50 -12.49 -6.08
CA LYS A 58 -12.39 -13.62 -5.76
C LYS A 58 -11.66 -14.95 -5.64
N ASP A 59 -10.48 -15.07 -6.27
CA ASP A 59 -9.67 -16.28 -6.18
C ASP A 59 -8.69 -16.23 -5.03
N LEU A 60 -8.17 -15.04 -4.75
CA LEU A 60 -7.20 -14.82 -3.69
C LEU A 60 -7.85 -14.85 -2.30
N ALA A 61 -9.01 -14.20 -2.17
CA ALA A 61 -9.64 -13.98 -0.87
C ALA A 61 -9.96 -15.26 -0.10
N PRO A 62 -10.55 -16.31 -0.72
CA PRO A 62 -10.86 -17.52 0.06
C PRO A 62 -9.62 -18.18 0.64
N ARG A 63 -8.51 -18.17 -0.10
CA ARG A 63 -7.26 -18.74 0.38
C ARG A 63 -6.74 -17.98 1.59
N LEU A 64 -6.72 -16.65 1.51
CA LEU A 64 -6.19 -15.83 2.58
C LEU A 64 -7.08 -15.86 3.82
N ILE A 65 -8.40 -15.89 3.63
CA ILE A 65 -9.34 -16.00 4.74
C ILE A 65 -9.07 -17.28 5.50
N LYS A 66 -8.89 -18.40 4.79
CA LYS A 66 -8.63 -19.69 5.40
C LYS A 66 -7.25 -19.73 6.07
N GLU A 67 -6.21 -19.30 5.36
CA GLU A 67 -4.83 -19.37 5.86
C GLU A 67 -4.57 -18.43 7.03
N ARG A 68 -5.14 -17.25 6.99
CA ARG A 68 -4.87 -16.19 7.96
C ARG A 68 -5.96 -16.06 9.02
N HIS A 69 -7.01 -16.86 8.93
CA HIS A 69 -8.13 -16.82 9.88
C HIS A 69 -8.68 -15.41 10.08
N CYS A 70 -8.84 -14.68 8.96
CA CYS A 70 -9.35 -13.33 9.00
C CYS A 70 -10.78 -13.25 8.49
N SER A 71 -11.46 -12.13 8.78
CA SER A 71 -12.78 -11.92 8.24
C SER A 71 -12.71 -11.46 6.79
N ALA A 72 -13.73 -11.80 6.02
CA ALA A 72 -13.84 -11.33 4.65
C ALA A 72 -13.86 -9.80 4.60
N ARG A 73 -14.50 -9.19 5.60
CA ARG A 73 -14.61 -7.73 5.67
C ARG A 73 -13.25 -7.06 5.82
N THR A 74 -12.44 -7.52 6.78
CA THR A 74 -11.12 -6.92 7.02
C THR A 74 -10.22 -7.09 5.81
N LEU A 75 -10.25 -8.27 5.18
CA LEU A 75 -9.46 -8.51 3.98
C LEU A 75 -9.90 -7.59 2.84
N SER A 76 -11.20 -7.45 2.64
CA SER A 76 -11.75 -6.57 1.60
C SER A 76 -11.35 -5.11 1.85
N GLN A 77 -11.40 -4.66 3.09
CA GLN A 77 -11.00 -3.30 3.45
C GLN A 77 -9.52 -3.07 3.14
N THR A 78 -8.68 -4.04 3.48
CA THR A 78 -7.24 -3.94 3.20
C THR A 78 -6.99 -3.88 1.70
N TRP A 79 -7.64 -4.75 0.94
CA TRP A 79 -7.55 -4.77 -0.51
C TRP A 79 -7.94 -3.42 -1.12
N GLN A 80 -9.06 -2.85 -0.68
CA GLN A 80 -9.53 -1.56 -1.16
C GLN A 80 -8.54 -0.44 -0.83
N SER A 81 -7.95 -0.46 0.37
CA SER A 81 -6.95 0.54 0.74
C SER A 81 -5.73 0.47 -0.18
N LEU A 82 -5.29 -0.73 -0.54
CA LEU A 82 -4.15 -0.89 -1.44
C LEU A 82 -4.46 -0.41 -2.85
N LEU A 83 -5.65 -0.72 -3.35
CA LEU A 83 -6.09 -0.22 -4.66
C LEU A 83 -6.20 1.29 -4.67
N LYS A 84 -6.86 1.84 -3.67
CA LYS A 84 -7.13 3.27 -3.58
C LYS A 84 -5.86 4.09 -3.48
N SER A 85 -4.83 3.53 -2.83
CA SER A 85 -3.56 4.21 -2.64
C SER A 85 -2.57 4.01 -3.80
N GLY A 86 -2.92 3.16 -4.77
CA GLY A 86 -2.06 2.97 -5.94
C GLY A 86 -0.95 1.94 -5.76
N LEU A 87 -1.00 1.13 -4.70
CA LEU A 87 -0.07 0.01 -4.52
C LEU A 87 -0.48 -1.16 -5.39
N LEU A 88 -1.78 -1.30 -5.62
CA LEU A 88 -2.35 -2.22 -6.57
C LEU A 88 -3.14 -1.43 -7.61
N SER A 89 -3.28 -2.00 -8.79
CA SER A 89 -4.04 -1.39 -9.87
C SER A 89 -4.80 -2.46 -10.64
N ARG A 90 -5.99 -2.09 -11.11
CA ARG A 90 -6.77 -2.93 -12.02
C ARG A 90 -7.54 -2.03 -12.97
N ALA A 91 -7.80 -2.53 -14.19
CA ALA A 91 -8.49 -1.73 -15.20
C ALA A 91 -9.97 -1.55 -14.84
N ARG A 92 -10.60 -2.63 -14.36
CA ARG A 92 -12.02 -2.62 -14.01
C ARG A 92 -12.25 -3.44 -12.75
N ARG A 93 -13.39 -3.21 -12.11
CA ARG A 93 -13.72 -3.82 -10.83
C ARG A 93 -13.56 -5.34 -10.78
N ASN A 94 -13.98 -6.05 -11.81
CA ASN A 94 -13.94 -7.52 -11.83
C ASN A 94 -12.74 -8.08 -12.59
N GLU A 95 -11.76 -7.23 -12.88
CA GLU A 95 -10.55 -7.67 -13.54
C GLU A 95 -9.43 -7.93 -12.54
N PRO A 96 -8.44 -8.74 -12.94
CA PRO A 96 -7.29 -9.00 -12.10
C PRO A 96 -6.56 -7.72 -11.72
N ALA A 97 -6.04 -7.68 -10.50
CA ALA A 97 -5.20 -6.59 -10.04
C ALA A 97 -3.73 -6.97 -10.19
N GLN A 98 -2.88 -5.96 -10.26
CA GLN A 98 -1.44 -6.17 -10.35
C GLN A 98 -0.74 -5.15 -9.47
N LEU A 99 0.51 -5.43 -9.13
CA LEU A 99 1.34 -4.49 -8.40
C LEU A 99 1.55 -3.25 -9.26
N SER A 100 1.51 -2.07 -8.62
CA SER A 100 1.55 -0.81 -9.34
C SER A 100 2.55 0.15 -8.71
N ASP A 101 3.12 1.01 -9.52
CA ASP A 101 4.04 2.05 -9.08
C ASP A 101 3.36 3.40 -8.86
N LYS A 102 2.04 3.46 -8.97
CA LYS A 102 1.32 4.73 -8.80
C LYS A 102 1.57 5.37 -7.44
N PHE A 103 1.61 4.54 -6.39
CA PHE A 103 1.89 5.02 -5.04
C PHE A 103 3.29 5.64 -4.96
N ALA A 104 4.30 4.96 -5.51
CA ALA A 104 5.67 5.46 -5.52
C ALA A 104 5.76 6.78 -6.28
N ASN A 105 5.10 6.88 -7.43
CA ASN A 105 5.12 8.09 -8.24
C ASN A 105 4.52 9.28 -7.48
N ARG A 106 3.47 9.05 -6.71
CA ARG A 106 2.86 10.11 -5.92
C ARG A 106 3.76 10.54 -4.76
N LEU A 107 4.44 9.59 -4.13
CA LEU A 107 5.40 9.92 -3.07
C LEU A 107 6.56 10.73 -3.62
N GLU A 108 7.05 10.37 -4.80
CA GLU A 108 8.13 11.11 -5.44
C GLU A 108 7.72 12.54 -5.77
N MET A 109 6.49 12.74 -6.20
CA MET A 109 5.96 14.07 -6.47
C MET A 109 5.97 14.92 -5.19
N ILE A 110 5.52 14.36 -4.09
CA ILE A 110 5.52 15.05 -2.79
C ILE A 110 6.95 15.35 -2.36
N ALA A 111 7.84 14.37 -2.48
CA ALA A 111 9.24 14.53 -2.09
C ALA A 111 9.92 15.63 -2.90
N ARG A 112 9.65 15.66 -4.20
CA ARG A 112 10.23 16.66 -5.10
C ARG A 112 9.78 18.05 -4.70
N TYR A 113 8.50 18.22 -4.47
CA TYR A 113 7.96 19.51 -4.05
C TYR A 113 8.65 20.02 -2.79
N TRP A 114 8.80 19.14 -1.80
CA TRP A 114 9.43 19.52 -0.55
C TRP A 114 10.90 19.92 -0.72
N ARG A 115 11.65 19.16 -1.52
CA ARG A 115 13.06 19.49 -1.79
C ARG A 115 13.19 20.86 -2.44
N GLU A 116 12.30 21.18 -3.37
CA GLU A 116 12.30 22.48 -4.03
C GLU A 116 12.01 23.60 -3.04
N ARG A 117 11.08 23.38 -2.13
CA ARG A 117 10.76 24.39 -1.10
C ARG A 117 11.94 24.63 -0.16
N ILE A 118 12.62 23.58 0.27
CA ILE A 118 13.77 23.71 1.15
C ILE A 118 14.86 24.56 0.50
N GLN A 119 15.08 24.41 -0.80
CA GLN A 119 16.11 25.17 -1.51
C GLN A 119 15.78 26.65 -1.55
N GLU A 120 14.53 27.01 -1.43
CA GLU A 120 14.10 28.40 -1.47
C GLU A 120 14.18 29.09 -0.12
N ILE A 121 14.15 28.33 0.98
CA ILE A 121 14.13 28.90 2.33
C ILE A 121 15.28 29.87 2.61
N PRO A 122 16.54 29.58 2.25
CA PRO A 122 17.63 30.54 2.51
C PRO A 122 17.46 31.87 1.82
N LYS A 123 16.63 31.93 0.79
CA LYS A 123 16.41 33.15 0.02
C LYS A 123 15.23 33.95 0.52
N GLY A 124 14.52 33.42 1.54
CA GLY A 124 13.38 34.10 2.06
C GLY A 124 12.39 33.20 2.72
N GLU A 125 11.13 33.52 2.56
CA GLU A 125 10.06 32.86 3.25
C GLU A 125 9.52 31.65 2.51
N LEU A 126 9.00 30.72 3.27
CA LEU A 126 8.26 29.60 2.72
C LEU A 126 6.90 30.09 2.28
N ALA A 127 6.66 30.05 1.01
CA ALA A 127 5.41 30.54 0.45
C ALA A 127 4.32 29.45 0.49
#